data_8eea01a789307d955ad3ff3c8e98e306
#
_entry.id   8eea01a789307d955ad3ff3c8e98e306
#
_cell.length_a   1.000
_cell.length_b   1.000
_cell.length_c   1.000
_cell.angle_alpha   90.00
_cell.angle_beta   90.00
_cell.angle_gamma   90.00
#
_symmetry.space_group_name_H-M   'P 1'
#
loop_
_entity.id
_entity.type
_entity.pdbx_description
1 polymer ?
#
loop_
_entity_poly.entity_id
_entity_poly.type
_entity_poly.pdbx_seq_one_letter_code
_entity_poly.pdbx_strand_id
1 'polypeptide(L)'
;TIYPIFDSQNHGTKVCHYFAQDWIKMGYNVRVVHYQVIYPRPFYWIAKLMRNYLAAKTGAVIYTTRELKVLHYNMDGVPVIRIPLYKPLPHGKFAASAVIKSIAEIVNDNKKAGFVPDVIVGHFINPQLEVLSLLKSYYPNAKTTLIYHLSAEIQMVKNVYGKRYDELISAVDVLGFRNITIRKEFEKIATHPFKSFICYSGVPEEYVAIGNHKYNDRVKEFIYVGEMIERKYPALIIDALQEAYRDDPYHINYIGVGQQIKAIKRKVKSYNIDDKVTLKGRIPRNQIKQLYDQADCMIMISRGEAYGLAYLEAMARGCIVVASRNEGFDGIIKDGVNGYLCNAGDRHELAKVIIRIKQLSNAEKQNISRKAIETAKWLTDHNAAKIYIENIVKLTE
;
A
#
# COMPACT_ATOMS: atom_id res chain seq x y z
N THR A 1 6.50 -1.26 -12.93
CA THR A 1 6.35 -1.13 -11.47
C THR A 1 7.26 -0.05 -10.91
N ILE A 2 6.86 0.58 -9.83
CA ILE A 2 7.74 1.40 -8.99
C ILE A 2 8.47 0.42 -8.07
N TYR A 3 9.63 -0.06 -8.54
CA TYR A 3 10.47 -0.97 -7.77
C TYR A 3 11.51 -0.15 -7.00
N PRO A 4 11.83 -0.50 -5.74
CA PRO A 4 12.78 0.27 -4.98
C PRO A 4 14.14 0.29 -5.68
N ILE A 5 14.64 1.49 -5.91
CA ILE A 5 15.95 1.74 -6.49
C ILE A 5 16.95 1.90 -5.35
N PHE A 6 18.24 1.91 -5.67
CA PHE A 6 19.39 2.19 -4.80
C PHE A 6 19.27 3.43 -3.89
N ASP A 7 18.22 4.21 -4.02
CA ASP A 7 18.03 5.41 -3.23
C ASP A 7 17.49 5.05 -1.86
N SER A 8 18.33 5.15 -0.83
CA SER A 8 17.99 5.00 0.58
C SER A 8 16.89 5.95 1.07
N GLN A 9 16.57 6.97 0.27
CA GLN A 9 15.51 7.95 0.55
C GLN A 9 14.15 7.53 0.02
N ASN A 10 14.02 6.35 -0.58
CA ASN A 10 12.75 5.86 -1.10
C ASN A 10 11.85 5.42 0.05
N HIS A 11 10.80 6.19 0.29
CA HIS A 11 9.86 6.01 1.40
C HIS A 11 8.65 5.14 1.03
N GLY A 12 8.61 4.61 -0.19
CA GLY A 12 7.52 3.76 -0.67
C GLY A 12 7.56 2.36 -0.06
N THR A 13 6.38 1.74 0.07
CA THR A 13 6.27 0.35 0.49
C THR A 13 6.83 -0.58 -0.58
N LYS A 14 7.74 -1.48 -0.20
CA LYS A 14 8.42 -2.43 -1.10
C LYS A 14 7.56 -3.64 -1.49
N VAL A 15 6.25 -3.49 -1.65
CA VAL A 15 5.30 -4.59 -1.85
C VAL A 15 5.67 -5.51 -3.00
N CYS A 16 5.98 -4.95 -4.19
CA CYS A 16 6.36 -5.75 -5.34
C CYS A 16 7.67 -6.52 -5.12
N HIS A 17 8.57 -5.95 -4.31
CA HIS A 17 9.83 -6.60 -3.94
C HIS A 17 9.59 -7.80 -3.03
N TYR A 18 8.72 -7.66 -2.02
CA TYR A 18 8.37 -8.75 -1.12
C TYR A 18 7.74 -9.93 -1.88
N PHE A 19 6.82 -9.66 -2.80
CA PHE A 19 6.28 -10.72 -3.66
C PHE A 19 7.37 -11.43 -4.47
N ALA A 20 8.26 -10.67 -5.13
CA ALA A 20 9.33 -11.24 -5.93
C ALA A 20 10.29 -12.11 -5.10
N GLN A 21 10.65 -11.65 -3.88
CA GLN A 21 11.49 -12.41 -2.96
C GLN A 21 10.82 -13.72 -2.52
N ASP A 22 9.54 -13.67 -2.15
CA ASP A 22 8.86 -14.85 -1.67
C ASP A 22 8.58 -15.86 -2.79
N TRP A 23 8.29 -15.40 -4.02
CA TRP A 23 8.20 -16.28 -5.18
C TRP A 23 9.54 -16.98 -5.48
N ILE A 24 10.68 -16.30 -5.35
CA ILE A 24 11.99 -16.92 -5.48
C ILE A 24 12.21 -17.99 -4.39
N LYS A 25 11.84 -17.69 -3.12
CA LYS A 25 11.90 -18.68 -2.02
C LYS A 25 11.01 -19.90 -2.27
N MET A 26 9.90 -19.72 -2.99
CA MET A 26 9.00 -20.81 -3.41
C MET A 26 9.53 -21.62 -4.62
N GLY A 27 10.69 -21.24 -5.17
CA GLY A 27 11.31 -21.92 -6.31
C GLY A 27 10.94 -21.38 -7.69
N TYR A 28 10.18 -20.28 -7.77
CA TYR A 28 9.90 -19.64 -9.06
C TYR A 28 11.12 -18.88 -9.59
N ASN A 29 11.31 -18.92 -10.91
CA ASN A 29 12.31 -18.10 -11.59
C ASN A 29 11.69 -16.71 -11.85
N VAL A 30 12.17 -15.68 -11.15
CA VAL A 30 11.56 -14.35 -11.17
C VAL A 30 12.54 -13.32 -11.74
N ARG A 31 12.04 -12.46 -12.63
CA ARG A 31 12.76 -11.30 -13.16
C ARG A 31 11.88 -10.07 -13.00
N VAL A 32 12.45 -8.97 -12.54
CA VAL A 32 11.72 -7.72 -12.32
C VAL A 32 12.14 -6.66 -13.33
N VAL A 33 11.16 -6.08 -13.99
CA VAL A 33 11.34 -4.88 -14.82
C VAL A 33 10.88 -3.66 -14.03
N HIS A 34 11.80 -2.75 -13.76
CA HIS A 34 11.51 -1.46 -13.14
C HIS A 34 11.57 -0.34 -14.17
N TYR A 35 10.49 0.38 -14.33
CA TYR A 35 10.46 1.57 -15.17
C TYR A 35 10.80 2.82 -14.36
N GLN A 36 11.89 3.46 -14.73
CA GLN A 36 12.21 4.78 -14.21
C GLN A 36 11.67 5.85 -15.13
N VAL A 37 10.76 6.66 -14.63
CA VAL A 37 10.17 7.76 -15.40
C VAL A 37 11.23 8.82 -15.71
N ILE A 38 11.32 9.19 -17.00
CA ILE A 38 12.19 10.25 -17.49
C ILE A 38 11.32 11.38 -18.04
N TYR A 39 11.56 12.58 -17.54
CA TYR A 39 10.87 13.80 -17.95
C TYR A 39 11.74 14.67 -18.89
N PRO A 40 11.17 15.72 -19.53
CA PRO A 40 11.94 16.74 -20.25
C PRO A 40 13.01 17.40 -19.35
N ARG A 41 14.12 17.88 -19.95
CA ARG A 41 15.23 18.51 -19.21
C ARG A 41 14.81 19.67 -18.28
N PRO A 42 13.89 20.58 -18.67
CA PRO A 42 13.47 21.68 -17.77
C PRO A 42 12.86 21.21 -16.47
N PHE A 43 12.20 20.02 -16.45
CA PHE A 43 11.64 19.44 -15.23
C PHE A 43 12.71 19.24 -14.14
N TYR A 44 13.91 18.81 -14.51
CA TYR A 44 14.99 18.54 -13.55
C TYR A 44 15.59 19.81 -12.96
N TRP A 45 15.54 20.93 -13.65
CA TRP A 45 15.93 22.23 -13.09
C TRP A 45 14.93 22.66 -11.99
N ILE A 46 13.64 22.54 -12.26
CA ILE A 46 12.58 22.82 -11.28
C ILE A 46 12.68 21.84 -10.12
N ALA A 47 12.90 20.55 -10.40
CA ALA A 47 13.02 19.51 -9.38
C ALA A 47 14.20 19.77 -8.42
N LYS A 48 15.34 20.27 -8.90
CA LYS A 48 16.49 20.63 -8.06
C LYS A 48 16.14 21.76 -7.09
N LEU A 49 15.41 22.79 -7.55
CA LEU A 49 15.05 23.95 -6.76
C LEU A 49 13.91 23.64 -5.77
N MET A 50 12.96 22.79 -6.14
CA MET A 50 11.71 22.58 -5.42
C MET A 50 11.54 21.17 -4.87
N ARG A 51 12.60 20.35 -4.77
CA ARG A 51 12.54 18.92 -4.41
C ARG A 51 11.67 18.66 -3.17
N ASN A 52 11.97 19.34 -2.08
CA ASN A 52 11.29 19.12 -0.80
C ASN A 52 9.81 19.53 -0.86
N TYR A 53 9.51 20.63 -1.53
CA TYR A 53 8.13 21.10 -1.73
C TYR A 53 7.32 20.12 -2.58
N LEU A 54 7.86 19.70 -3.72
CA LEU A 54 7.20 18.74 -4.62
C LEU A 54 7.01 17.38 -3.96
N ALA A 55 8.02 16.87 -3.26
CA ALA A 55 7.91 15.62 -2.51
C ALA A 55 6.83 15.70 -1.42
N ALA A 56 6.79 16.80 -0.65
CA ALA A 56 5.78 17.00 0.38
C ALA A 56 4.36 17.11 -0.19
N LYS A 57 4.20 17.75 -1.36
CA LYS A 57 2.89 17.96 -2.00
C LYS A 57 2.36 16.72 -2.70
N THR A 58 3.25 15.91 -3.31
CA THR A 58 2.85 14.78 -4.16
C THR A 58 3.01 13.42 -3.47
N GLY A 59 3.75 13.35 -2.37
CA GLY A 59 4.17 12.08 -1.75
C GLY A 59 5.09 11.22 -2.63
N ALA A 60 5.53 11.76 -3.78
CA ALA A 60 6.34 11.03 -4.75
C ALA A 60 7.84 11.28 -4.55
N VAL A 61 8.65 10.31 -4.96
CA VAL A 61 10.10 10.49 -5.04
C VAL A 61 10.44 11.40 -6.20
N ILE A 62 11.05 12.55 -5.90
CA ILE A 62 11.45 13.54 -6.90
C ILE A 62 12.90 13.33 -7.30
N TYR A 63 13.10 12.80 -8.50
CA TYR A 63 14.42 12.65 -9.08
C TYR A 63 14.96 13.98 -9.58
N THR A 64 16.17 14.32 -9.17
CA THR A 64 16.88 15.54 -9.58
C THR A 64 17.91 15.30 -10.67
N THR A 65 18.16 14.04 -11.01
CA THR A 65 19.06 13.61 -12.07
C THR A 65 18.32 12.80 -13.12
N ARG A 66 18.72 12.96 -14.38
CA ARG A 66 18.15 12.24 -15.51
C ARG A 66 19.02 11.04 -15.85
N GLU A 67 18.60 9.85 -15.41
CA GLU A 67 19.29 8.60 -15.72
C GLU A 67 18.73 8.00 -17.02
N LEU A 68 19.57 7.81 -18.03
CA LEU A 68 19.15 7.33 -19.36
C LEU A 68 19.65 5.92 -19.67
N LYS A 69 20.45 5.34 -18.78
CA LYS A 69 21.03 4.01 -19.01
C LYS A 69 20.10 2.93 -18.50
N VAL A 70 19.99 1.85 -19.26
CA VAL A 70 19.45 0.59 -18.76
C VAL A 70 20.44 0.03 -17.73
N LEU A 71 19.97 -0.33 -16.56
CA LEU A 71 20.80 -0.87 -15.49
C LEU A 71 20.31 -2.27 -15.11
N HIS A 72 21.28 -3.15 -14.87
CA HIS A 72 21.03 -4.49 -14.33
C HIS A 72 21.64 -4.57 -12.93
N TYR A 73 20.87 -5.03 -11.96
CA TYR A 73 21.34 -5.22 -10.61
C TYR A 73 20.57 -6.34 -9.90
N ASN A 74 21.14 -6.84 -8.83
CA ASN A 74 20.45 -7.75 -7.94
C ASN A 74 20.07 -6.99 -6.66
N MET A 75 18.82 -7.13 -6.21
CA MET A 75 18.34 -6.53 -5.00
C MET A 75 17.79 -7.61 -4.07
N ASP A 76 18.52 -7.89 -3.02
CA ASP A 76 18.15 -8.92 -2.02
C ASP A 76 17.78 -10.28 -2.66
N GLY A 77 18.57 -10.73 -3.65
CA GLY A 77 18.36 -11.97 -4.39
C GLY A 77 17.46 -11.84 -5.63
N VAL A 78 16.81 -10.70 -5.86
CA VAL A 78 15.91 -10.48 -6.98
C VAL A 78 16.64 -9.82 -8.15
N PRO A 79 16.71 -10.45 -9.35
CA PRO A 79 17.26 -9.83 -10.56
C PRO A 79 16.36 -8.72 -11.07
N VAL A 80 16.92 -7.52 -11.25
CA VAL A 80 16.17 -6.33 -11.70
C VAL A 80 16.83 -5.74 -12.94
N ILE A 81 16.04 -5.51 -13.98
CA ILE A 81 16.38 -4.61 -15.07
C ILE A 81 15.64 -3.29 -14.90
N ARG A 82 16.37 -2.17 -14.82
CA ARG A 82 15.80 -0.84 -14.73
C ARG A 82 15.87 -0.16 -16.11
N ILE A 83 14.72 0.17 -16.67
CA ILE A 83 14.58 0.77 -17.99
C ILE A 83 14.07 2.21 -17.85
N PRO A 84 14.81 3.21 -18.38
CA PRO A 84 14.32 4.58 -18.43
C PRO A 84 13.18 4.70 -19.43
N LEU A 85 12.05 5.27 -18.98
CA LEU A 85 10.86 5.41 -19.81
C LEU A 85 10.40 6.87 -19.88
N TYR A 86 10.40 7.43 -21.10
CA TYR A 86 10.11 8.85 -21.32
C TYR A 86 8.62 9.17 -21.18
N LYS A 87 8.34 10.19 -20.38
CA LYS A 87 7.02 10.73 -20.12
C LYS A 87 7.02 12.25 -20.32
N PRO A 88 6.30 12.78 -21.33
CA PRO A 88 6.31 14.22 -21.62
C PRO A 88 5.76 15.07 -20.49
N LEU A 89 4.67 14.61 -19.84
CA LEU A 89 3.96 15.32 -18.77
C LEU A 89 3.73 14.42 -17.55
N PRO A 90 3.77 14.93 -16.30
CA PRO A 90 3.68 14.12 -15.08
C PRO A 90 2.46 13.20 -15.01
N HIS A 91 1.27 13.63 -15.36
CA HIS A 91 0.05 12.82 -15.30
C HIS A 91 -0.43 12.31 -16.68
N GLY A 92 0.38 12.51 -17.73
CA GLY A 92 0.06 12.13 -19.10
C GLY A 92 0.43 10.69 -19.47
N LYS A 93 0.33 10.40 -20.77
CA LYS A 93 0.81 9.16 -21.39
C LYS A 93 2.33 9.12 -21.41
N PHE A 94 2.88 7.92 -21.44
CA PHE A 94 4.24 7.70 -21.87
C PHE A 94 4.33 7.83 -23.39
N ALA A 95 5.51 8.18 -23.91
CA ALA A 95 5.72 8.24 -25.35
C ALA A 95 5.65 6.81 -25.93
N ALA A 96 4.79 6.59 -26.94
CA ALA A 96 4.59 5.26 -27.52
C ALA A 96 5.90 4.64 -28.05
N SER A 97 6.75 5.43 -28.69
CA SER A 97 8.06 4.98 -29.14
C SER A 97 8.97 4.51 -27.99
N ALA A 98 8.88 5.16 -26.83
CA ALA A 98 9.63 4.75 -25.64
C ALA A 98 9.11 3.44 -25.07
N VAL A 99 7.79 3.24 -25.04
CA VAL A 99 7.16 1.98 -24.62
C VAL A 99 7.59 0.85 -25.56
N ILE A 100 7.47 1.02 -26.88
CA ILE A 100 7.88 0.00 -27.88
C ILE A 100 9.37 -0.34 -27.72
N LYS A 101 10.24 0.67 -27.58
CA LYS A 101 11.67 0.44 -27.34
C LYS A 101 11.92 -0.35 -26.06
N SER A 102 11.17 -0.08 -24.98
CA SER A 102 11.31 -0.82 -23.73
C SER A 102 10.91 -2.28 -23.85
N ILE A 103 9.92 -2.61 -24.69
CA ILE A 103 9.56 -4.01 -24.98
C ILE A 103 10.71 -4.74 -25.67
N ALA A 104 11.35 -4.11 -26.67
CA ALA A 104 12.51 -4.70 -27.34
C ALA A 104 13.67 -4.97 -26.36
N GLU A 105 13.91 -4.06 -25.42
CA GLU A 105 14.92 -4.24 -24.36
C GLU A 105 14.56 -5.43 -23.45
N ILE A 106 13.30 -5.54 -23.01
CA ILE A 106 12.84 -6.66 -22.16
C ILE A 106 12.99 -8.01 -22.88
N VAL A 107 12.51 -8.09 -24.13
CA VAL A 107 12.55 -9.32 -24.93
C VAL A 107 14.01 -9.75 -25.20
N ASN A 108 14.87 -8.79 -25.54
CA ASN A 108 16.29 -9.06 -25.77
C ASN A 108 17.02 -9.51 -24.48
N ASP A 109 16.72 -8.86 -23.35
CA ASP A 109 17.28 -9.24 -22.04
C ASP A 109 16.82 -10.64 -21.60
N ASN A 110 15.54 -10.95 -21.78
CA ASN A 110 15.00 -12.29 -21.52
C ASN A 110 15.65 -13.35 -22.42
N LYS A 111 15.83 -13.06 -23.73
CA LYS A 111 16.49 -13.95 -24.66
C LYS A 111 17.95 -14.26 -24.25
N LYS A 112 18.70 -13.23 -23.87
CA LYS A 112 20.08 -13.38 -23.37
C LYS A 112 20.17 -14.24 -22.12
N ALA A 113 19.14 -14.17 -21.27
CA ALA A 113 19.08 -14.95 -20.04
C ALA A 113 18.45 -16.33 -20.21
N GLY A 114 18.03 -16.74 -21.42
CA GLY A 114 17.27 -17.98 -21.64
C GLY A 114 15.94 -18.02 -20.89
N PHE A 115 15.32 -16.86 -20.63
CA PHE A 115 14.10 -16.74 -19.83
C PHE A 115 12.87 -16.57 -20.73
N VAL A 116 11.89 -17.46 -20.56
CA VAL A 116 10.56 -17.36 -21.18
C VAL A 116 9.55 -17.28 -20.05
N PRO A 117 8.77 -16.19 -19.92
CA PRO A 117 7.81 -16.06 -18.84
C PRO A 117 6.56 -16.91 -19.08
N ASP A 118 6.14 -17.67 -18.06
CA ASP A 118 4.83 -18.31 -18.00
C ASP A 118 3.75 -17.35 -17.50
N VAL A 119 4.16 -16.39 -16.65
CA VAL A 119 3.29 -15.37 -16.06
C VAL A 119 3.94 -14.00 -16.17
N ILE A 120 3.19 -12.99 -16.59
CA ILE A 120 3.61 -11.60 -16.67
C ILE A 120 2.69 -10.74 -15.79
N VAL A 121 3.28 -10.08 -14.79
CA VAL A 121 2.55 -9.27 -13.81
C VAL A 121 2.83 -7.79 -14.01
N GLY A 122 1.77 -7.00 -14.18
CA GLY A 122 1.83 -5.53 -14.20
C GLY A 122 1.27 -4.91 -12.92
N HIS A 123 2.04 -4.05 -12.27
CA HIS A 123 1.58 -3.24 -11.14
C HIS A 123 1.51 -1.78 -11.55
N PHE A 124 0.43 -1.09 -11.22
CA PHE A 124 0.10 0.28 -11.68
C PHE A 124 -0.19 0.33 -13.20
N ILE A 125 -1.32 0.88 -13.57
CA ILE A 125 -1.90 0.68 -14.91
C ILE A 125 -1.11 1.38 -16.02
N ASN A 126 -0.65 2.58 -15.78
CA ASN A 126 0.09 3.38 -16.76
C ASN A 126 1.60 3.30 -16.53
N PRO A 127 2.40 2.67 -17.41
CA PRO A 127 2.07 2.17 -18.75
C PRO A 127 1.78 0.67 -18.82
N GLN A 128 1.62 -0.03 -17.70
CA GLN A 128 1.62 -1.50 -17.66
C GLN A 128 0.54 -2.15 -18.52
N LEU A 129 -0.62 -1.50 -18.69
CA LEU A 129 -1.67 -2.01 -19.58
C LEU A 129 -1.17 -2.15 -21.02
N GLU A 130 -0.48 -1.12 -21.56
CA GLU A 130 0.09 -1.14 -22.90
C GLU A 130 1.28 -2.12 -22.99
N VAL A 131 2.11 -2.17 -21.95
CA VAL A 131 3.24 -3.10 -21.85
C VAL A 131 2.79 -4.55 -21.86
N LEU A 132 1.76 -4.92 -21.10
CA LEU A 132 1.21 -6.28 -21.06
C LEU A 132 0.65 -6.68 -22.42
N SER A 133 -0.12 -5.80 -23.07
CA SER A 133 -0.66 -6.04 -24.40
C SER A 133 0.44 -6.30 -25.43
N LEU A 134 1.51 -5.51 -25.41
CA LEU A 134 2.64 -5.72 -26.32
C LEU A 134 3.44 -6.98 -25.98
N LEU A 135 3.71 -7.27 -24.71
CA LEU A 135 4.42 -8.47 -24.30
C LEU A 135 3.66 -9.75 -24.63
N LYS A 136 2.32 -9.71 -24.57
CA LYS A 136 1.48 -10.86 -24.96
C LYS A 136 1.72 -11.29 -26.41
N SER A 137 2.07 -10.35 -27.33
CA SER A 137 2.39 -10.67 -28.72
C SER A 137 3.73 -11.42 -28.85
N TYR A 138 4.69 -11.19 -27.95
CA TYR A 138 5.96 -11.91 -27.92
C TYR A 138 5.88 -13.23 -27.14
N TYR A 139 5.01 -13.31 -26.13
CA TYR A 139 4.82 -14.44 -25.24
C TYR A 139 3.33 -14.85 -25.21
N PRO A 140 2.78 -15.40 -26.31
CA PRO A 140 1.34 -15.64 -26.45
C PRO A 140 0.80 -16.63 -25.41
N ASN A 141 1.61 -17.56 -24.94
CA ASN A 141 1.24 -18.55 -23.92
C ASN A 141 1.35 -18.02 -22.49
N ALA A 142 2.05 -16.90 -22.27
CA ALA A 142 2.19 -16.32 -20.94
C ALA A 142 0.83 -15.82 -20.42
N LYS A 143 0.52 -16.12 -19.17
CA LYS A 143 -0.64 -15.56 -18.49
C LYS A 143 -0.35 -14.14 -18.03
N THR A 144 -1.24 -13.21 -18.32
CA THR A 144 -1.06 -11.80 -17.99
C THR A 144 -2.00 -11.36 -16.87
N THR A 145 -1.47 -10.62 -15.92
CA THR A 145 -2.28 -10.03 -14.86
C THR A 145 -1.91 -8.56 -14.63
N LEU A 146 -2.90 -7.75 -14.31
CA LEU A 146 -2.76 -6.32 -14.04
C LEU A 146 -3.34 -5.98 -12.68
N ILE A 147 -2.56 -5.32 -11.83
CA ILE A 147 -2.95 -4.98 -10.47
C ILE A 147 -3.31 -3.50 -10.33
N TYR A 148 -4.56 -3.25 -9.96
CA TYR A 148 -5.06 -1.93 -9.59
C TYR A 148 -4.70 -1.60 -8.14
N HIS A 149 -4.00 -0.50 -7.93
CA HIS A 149 -3.56 -0.08 -6.60
C HIS A 149 -4.46 0.96 -5.95
N LEU A 150 -5.08 1.83 -6.75
CA LEU A 150 -5.90 2.96 -6.28
C LEU A 150 -7.17 3.10 -7.10
N SER A 151 -8.25 3.53 -6.47
CA SER A 151 -9.49 3.91 -7.15
C SER A 151 -9.27 4.99 -8.21
N ALA A 152 -8.36 5.92 -7.96
CA ALA A 152 -7.99 6.96 -8.92
C ALA A 152 -7.42 6.40 -10.25
N GLU A 153 -6.85 5.21 -10.25
CA GLU A 153 -6.33 4.56 -11.46
C GLU A 153 -7.48 4.20 -12.42
N ILE A 154 -8.66 3.89 -11.90
CA ILE A 154 -9.84 3.53 -12.70
C ILE A 154 -10.23 4.71 -13.61
N GLN A 155 -10.32 5.92 -13.06
CA GLN A 155 -10.63 7.12 -13.85
C GLN A 155 -9.46 7.55 -14.74
N MET A 156 -8.23 7.43 -14.23
CA MET A 156 -7.01 7.77 -14.98
C MET A 156 -6.90 6.94 -16.27
N VAL A 157 -7.25 5.66 -16.21
CA VAL A 157 -7.20 4.74 -17.36
C VAL A 157 -8.06 5.23 -18.51
N LYS A 158 -9.31 5.62 -18.24
CA LYS A 158 -10.21 6.17 -19.26
C LYS A 158 -9.63 7.43 -19.91
N ASN A 159 -9.02 8.30 -19.10
CA ASN A 159 -8.41 9.53 -19.60
C ASN A 159 -7.14 9.26 -20.41
N VAL A 160 -6.32 8.29 -19.99
CA VAL A 160 -5.04 7.98 -20.64
C VAL A 160 -5.25 7.18 -21.93
N TYR A 161 -6.09 6.15 -21.92
CA TYR A 161 -6.22 5.22 -23.05
C TYR A 161 -7.45 5.47 -23.92
N GLY A 162 -8.50 6.10 -23.39
CA GLY A 162 -9.72 6.41 -24.14
C GLY A 162 -10.32 5.16 -24.80
N LYS A 163 -10.65 5.25 -26.09
CA LYS A 163 -11.23 4.14 -26.87
C LYS A 163 -10.31 2.90 -27.01
N ARG A 164 -8.99 3.06 -26.81
CA ARG A 164 -8.05 1.93 -26.85
C ARG A 164 -8.07 1.08 -25.59
N TYR A 165 -8.77 1.52 -24.55
CA TYR A 165 -8.79 0.80 -23.29
C TYR A 165 -9.32 -0.64 -23.44
N ASP A 166 -10.44 -0.81 -24.12
CA ASP A 166 -11.09 -2.11 -24.30
C ASP A 166 -10.20 -3.09 -25.10
N GLU A 167 -9.52 -2.59 -26.13
CA GLU A 167 -8.52 -3.35 -26.88
C GLU A 167 -7.34 -3.82 -25.97
N LEU A 168 -6.78 -2.90 -25.22
CA LEU A 168 -5.61 -3.19 -24.38
C LEU A 168 -5.94 -4.13 -23.21
N ILE A 169 -7.11 -3.95 -22.58
CA ILE A 169 -7.50 -4.77 -21.43
C ILE A 169 -7.84 -6.21 -21.84
N SER A 170 -8.25 -6.44 -23.09
CA SER A 170 -8.50 -7.80 -23.62
C SER A 170 -7.24 -8.68 -23.65
N ALA A 171 -6.03 -8.09 -23.61
CA ALA A 171 -4.79 -8.81 -23.49
C ALA A 171 -4.42 -9.20 -22.04
N VAL A 172 -5.27 -8.82 -21.05
CA VAL A 172 -5.08 -9.15 -19.64
C VAL A 172 -6.00 -10.31 -19.27
N ASP A 173 -5.42 -11.45 -18.91
CA ASP A 173 -6.17 -12.65 -18.58
C ASP A 173 -6.89 -12.54 -17.23
N VAL A 174 -6.25 -11.89 -16.24
CA VAL A 174 -6.78 -11.76 -14.87
C VAL A 174 -6.48 -10.38 -14.29
N LEU A 175 -7.47 -9.77 -13.64
CA LEU A 175 -7.32 -8.51 -12.92
C LEU A 175 -7.12 -8.73 -11.42
N GLY A 176 -6.14 -8.07 -10.84
CA GLY A 176 -5.95 -8.02 -9.41
C GLY A 176 -6.33 -6.66 -8.83
N PHE A 177 -6.95 -6.65 -7.67
CA PHE A 177 -7.33 -5.43 -6.96
C PHE A 177 -6.73 -5.42 -5.56
N ARG A 178 -6.18 -4.29 -5.13
CA ARG A 178 -5.56 -4.18 -3.81
C ARG A 178 -6.57 -4.29 -2.65
N ASN A 179 -7.84 -4.01 -2.91
CA ASN A 179 -8.92 -4.16 -1.96
C ASN A 179 -10.27 -4.35 -2.67
N ILE A 180 -11.29 -4.72 -1.89
CA ILE A 180 -12.64 -4.98 -2.41
C ILE A 180 -13.34 -3.72 -2.91
N THR A 181 -13.02 -2.56 -2.35
CA THR A 181 -13.61 -1.27 -2.75
C THR A 181 -13.18 -0.90 -4.17
N ILE A 182 -11.88 -1.01 -4.49
CA ILE A 182 -11.35 -0.77 -5.84
C ILE A 182 -12.01 -1.74 -6.84
N ARG A 183 -12.16 -3.01 -6.47
CA ARG A 183 -12.85 -3.99 -7.30
C ARG A 183 -14.30 -3.59 -7.58
N LYS A 184 -15.08 -3.24 -6.55
CA LYS A 184 -16.48 -2.79 -6.70
C LYS A 184 -16.60 -1.52 -7.53
N GLU A 185 -15.65 -0.60 -7.44
CA GLU A 185 -15.63 0.60 -8.27
C GLU A 185 -15.31 0.26 -9.74
N PHE A 186 -14.41 -0.68 -9.98
CA PHE A 186 -14.11 -1.16 -11.32
C PHE A 186 -15.33 -1.88 -11.94
N GLU A 187 -16.03 -2.71 -11.18
CA GLU A 187 -17.25 -3.42 -11.64
C GLU A 187 -18.32 -2.47 -12.18
N LYS A 188 -18.40 -1.24 -11.65
CA LYS A 188 -19.36 -0.21 -12.15
C LYS A 188 -19.04 0.31 -13.55
N ILE A 189 -17.79 0.14 -14.00
CA ILE A 189 -17.34 0.67 -15.30
C ILE A 189 -16.93 -0.41 -16.29
N ALA A 190 -16.86 -1.65 -15.85
CA ALA A 190 -16.49 -2.79 -16.69
C ALA A 190 -17.55 -3.01 -17.77
N THR A 191 -17.11 -3.08 -19.02
CA THR A 191 -17.98 -3.31 -20.19
C THR A 191 -18.11 -4.79 -20.54
N HIS A 192 -17.22 -5.63 -20.01
CA HIS A 192 -17.14 -7.06 -20.26
C HIS A 192 -16.90 -7.85 -18.98
N PRO A 193 -17.30 -9.14 -18.92
CA PRO A 193 -16.93 -10.02 -17.81
C PRO A 193 -15.41 -10.13 -17.69
N PHE A 194 -14.92 -10.20 -16.45
CA PHE A 194 -13.49 -10.35 -16.16
C PHE A 194 -13.26 -11.32 -14.99
N LYS A 195 -12.16 -12.07 -15.07
CA LYS A 195 -11.67 -12.86 -13.95
C LYS A 195 -10.86 -11.96 -13.04
N SER A 196 -11.04 -12.09 -11.72
CA SER A 196 -10.31 -11.23 -10.79
C SER A 196 -10.09 -11.85 -9.42
N PHE A 197 -9.13 -11.29 -8.69
CA PHE A 197 -8.84 -11.63 -7.30
C PHE A 197 -8.44 -10.39 -6.49
N ILE A 198 -8.43 -10.54 -5.16
CA ILE A 198 -7.88 -9.51 -4.26
C ILE A 198 -6.40 -9.81 -4.03
N CYS A 199 -5.54 -8.87 -4.44
CA CYS A 199 -4.10 -8.93 -4.26
C CYS A 199 -3.74 -8.40 -2.87
N TYR A 200 -3.68 -9.28 -1.87
CA TYR A 200 -3.30 -8.95 -0.51
C TYR A 200 -1.81 -8.56 -0.40
N SER A 201 -1.46 -7.81 0.63
CA SER A 201 -0.09 -7.70 1.13
C SER A 201 0.01 -8.42 2.46
N GLY A 202 1.21 -8.85 2.80
CA GLY A 202 1.49 -9.49 4.06
C GLY A 202 2.27 -8.64 5.05
N VAL A 203 2.52 -9.25 6.19
CA VAL A 203 3.53 -8.84 7.17
C VAL A 203 4.59 -9.93 7.27
N PRO A 204 5.85 -9.58 7.64
CA PRO A 204 6.86 -10.58 7.93
C PRO A 204 6.38 -11.56 9.02
N GLU A 205 6.72 -12.83 8.90
CA GLU A 205 6.29 -13.86 9.87
C GLU A 205 6.72 -13.53 11.31
N GLU A 206 7.90 -12.95 11.47
CA GLU A 206 8.44 -12.50 12.76
C GLU A 206 7.65 -11.33 13.38
N TYR A 207 6.74 -10.69 12.63
CA TYR A 207 5.81 -9.69 13.16
C TYR A 207 4.64 -10.35 13.92
N VAL A 208 4.31 -11.59 13.59
CA VAL A 208 3.16 -12.25 14.21
C VAL A 208 3.48 -12.62 15.66
N ALA A 209 2.65 -12.15 16.59
CA ALA A 209 2.84 -12.40 18.01
C ALA A 209 2.72 -13.88 18.35
N ILE A 210 3.59 -14.33 19.26
CA ILE A 210 3.50 -15.64 19.91
C ILE A 210 2.88 -15.37 21.28
N GLY A 211 1.64 -15.84 21.48
CA GLY A 211 0.90 -15.65 22.73
C GLY A 211 -0.10 -14.48 22.70
N ASN A 212 -0.63 -14.17 23.87
CA ASN A 212 -1.67 -13.16 24.04
C ASN A 212 -1.08 -11.76 24.16
N HIS A 213 -1.74 -10.78 23.55
CA HIS A 213 -1.44 -9.38 23.76
C HIS A 213 -1.77 -8.96 25.22
N LYS A 214 -0.90 -8.13 25.81
CA LYS A 214 -1.12 -7.63 27.17
C LYS A 214 -1.88 -6.31 27.11
N TYR A 215 -3.14 -6.35 27.47
CA TYR A 215 -3.97 -5.15 27.59
C TYR A 215 -3.89 -4.55 29.00
N ASN A 216 -4.04 -3.24 29.07
CA ASN A 216 -4.41 -2.57 30.32
C ASN A 216 -5.84 -2.98 30.74
N ASP A 217 -6.20 -2.82 32.02
CA ASP A 217 -7.55 -3.09 32.50
C ASP A 217 -8.61 -2.33 31.69
N ARG A 218 -8.32 -1.06 31.39
CA ARG A 218 -9.06 -0.27 30.42
C ARG A 218 -8.16 0.05 29.24
N VAL A 219 -8.70 0.04 28.02
CA VAL A 219 -7.98 0.53 26.83
C VAL A 219 -7.65 2.00 27.04
N LYS A 220 -6.38 2.34 27.05
CA LYS A 220 -5.89 3.71 27.29
C LYS A 220 -4.64 4.08 26.48
N GLU A 221 -3.90 3.09 25.97
CA GLU A 221 -2.70 3.32 25.16
C GLU A 221 -3.05 3.21 23.68
N PHE A 222 -2.97 4.32 22.98
CA PHE A 222 -3.28 4.43 21.55
C PHE A 222 -2.03 4.64 20.72
N ILE A 223 -2.09 4.19 19.47
CA ILE A 223 -1.03 4.42 18.50
C ILE A 223 -1.61 4.81 17.14
N TYR A 224 -0.96 5.79 16.49
CA TYR A 224 -1.14 6.13 15.08
C TYR A 224 0.18 5.87 14.36
N VAL A 225 0.16 5.16 13.23
CA VAL A 225 1.35 4.90 12.41
C VAL A 225 1.08 5.24 10.96
N GLY A 226 1.74 6.29 10.46
CA GLY A 226 1.59 6.71 9.08
C GLY A 226 2.03 8.16 8.83
N GLU A 227 2.00 8.56 7.56
CA GLU A 227 2.20 9.97 7.21
C GLU A 227 1.07 10.83 7.79
N MET A 228 1.43 11.93 8.43
CA MET A 228 0.48 12.86 9.04
C MET A 228 -0.01 13.88 8.00
N ILE A 229 -0.83 13.40 7.07
CA ILE A 229 -1.44 14.17 5.97
C ILE A 229 -2.95 14.29 6.12
N GLU A 230 -3.56 15.26 5.44
CA GLU A 230 -4.96 15.61 5.61
C GLU A 230 -5.92 14.43 5.41
N ARG A 231 -5.75 13.63 4.33
CA ARG A 231 -6.62 12.49 4.02
C ARG A 231 -6.56 11.35 5.06
N LYS A 232 -5.59 11.36 5.98
CA LYS A 232 -5.45 10.38 7.08
C LYS A 232 -6.00 10.88 8.41
N TYR A 233 -6.48 12.10 8.47
CA TYR A 233 -7.16 12.71 9.60
C TYR A 233 -6.48 12.55 10.97
N PRO A 234 -5.13 12.64 11.10
CA PRO A 234 -4.47 12.38 12.37
C PRO A 234 -4.86 13.35 13.48
N ALA A 235 -5.11 14.63 13.16
CA ALA A 235 -5.51 15.62 14.15
C ALA A 235 -6.95 15.41 14.66
N LEU A 236 -7.82 14.79 13.85
CA LEU A 236 -9.20 14.50 14.22
C LEU A 236 -9.30 13.40 15.29
N ILE A 237 -8.31 12.49 15.35
CA ILE A 237 -8.26 11.43 16.38
C ILE A 237 -8.21 12.06 17.78
N ILE A 238 -7.52 13.19 17.96
CA ILE A 238 -7.46 13.89 19.25
C ILE A 238 -8.86 14.34 19.69
N ASP A 239 -9.66 14.93 18.78
CA ASP A 239 -11.01 15.36 19.09
C ASP A 239 -11.90 14.18 19.52
N ALA A 240 -11.78 13.05 18.82
CA ALA A 240 -12.54 11.85 19.15
C ALA A 240 -12.12 11.23 20.50
N LEU A 241 -10.82 11.24 20.81
CA LEU A 241 -10.31 10.79 22.10
C LEU A 241 -10.79 11.70 23.24
N GLN A 242 -10.76 13.03 23.05
CA GLN A 242 -11.29 13.98 24.04
C GLN A 242 -12.79 13.79 24.28
N GLU A 243 -13.56 13.58 23.21
CA GLU A 243 -15.00 13.28 23.30
C GLU A 243 -15.27 11.98 24.06
N ALA A 244 -14.46 10.93 23.84
CA ALA A 244 -14.66 9.61 24.43
C ALA A 244 -14.11 9.46 25.85
N TYR A 245 -13.00 10.12 26.18
CA TYR A 245 -12.33 9.99 27.48
C TYR A 245 -12.62 11.14 28.44
N ARG A 246 -12.83 12.36 27.92
CA ARG A 246 -12.99 13.54 28.77
C ARG A 246 -11.83 13.67 29.77
N ASP A 247 -12.11 13.48 31.06
CA ASP A 247 -11.13 13.54 32.15
C ASP A 247 -10.40 12.21 32.42
N ASP A 248 -10.90 11.10 31.85
CA ASP A 248 -10.26 9.81 32.03
C ASP A 248 -8.85 9.76 31.40
N PRO A 249 -7.92 9.02 31.99
CA PRO A 249 -6.57 8.92 31.47
C PRO A 249 -6.51 8.14 30.15
N TYR A 250 -5.78 8.68 29.18
CA TYR A 250 -5.34 8.02 27.95
C TYR A 250 -4.03 8.59 27.48
N HIS A 251 -3.32 7.85 26.62
CA HIS A 251 -2.15 8.36 25.92
C HIS A 251 -2.17 7.92 24.46
N ILE A 252 -1.67 8.76 23.56
CA ILE A 252 -1.51 8.42 22.14
C ILE A 252 -0.11 8.71 21.63
N ASN A 253 0.52 7.71 21.01
CA ASN A 253 1.77 7.81 20.29
C ASN A 253 1.51 8.03 18.80
N TYR A 254 2.02 9.12 18.23
CA TYR A 254 2.02 9.39 16.80
C TYR A 254 3.38 9.05 16.19
N ILE A 255 3.40 8.08 15.27
CA ILE A 255 4.59 7.63 14.54
C ILE A 255 4.46 8.08 13.09
N GLY A 256 5.40 8.90 12.64
CA GLY A 256 5.44 9.44 11.28
C GLY A 256 5.72 10.94 11.27
N VAL A 257 5.65 11.51 10.08
CA VAL A 257 5.85 12.95 9.84
C VAL A 257 4.83 13.43 8.80
N GLY A 258 4.61 14.73 8.72
CA GLY A 258 3.73 15.32 7.71
C GLY A 258 3.22 16.69 8.08
N GLN A 259 2.49 17.31 7.15
CA GLN A 259 2.00 18.69 7.28
C GLN A 259 0.98 18.86 8.41
N GLN A 260 0.30 17.79 8.84
CA GLN A 260 -0.71 17.83 9.91
C GLN A 260 -0.12 17.90 11.33
N ILE A 261 1.21 17.78 11.52
CA ILE A 261 1.86 17.94 12.83
C ILE A 261 1.49 19.27 13.48
N LYS A 262 1.42 20.36 12.69
CA LYS A 262 1.03 21.68 13.20
C LYS A 262 -0.42 21.70 13.71
N ALA A 263 -1.32 20.99 13.05
CA ALA A 263 -2.72 20.88 13.46
C ALA A 263 -2.84 20.03 14.75
N ILE A 264 -2.10 18.92 14.83
CA ILE A 264 -2.02 18.10 16.06
C ILE A 264 -1.55 18.95 17.24
N LYS A 265 -0.41 19.66 17.12
CA LYS A 265 0.14 20.52 18.18
C LYS A 265 -0.82 21.61 18.62
N ARG A 266 -1.57 22.22 17.69
CA ARG A 266 -2.60 23.23 18.03
C ARG A 266 -3.72 22.63 18.88
N LYS A 267 -4.21 21.44 18.53
CA LYS A 267 -5.25 20.74 19.29
C LYS A 267 -4.77 20.33 20.69
N VAL A 268 -3.56 19.78 20.76
CA VAL A 268 -2.93 19.42 22.05
C VAL A 268 -2.92 20.62 23.00
N LYS A 269 -2.48 21.79 22.53
CA LYS A 269 -2.50 23.03 23.31
C LYS A 269 -3.91 23.51 23.65
N SER A 270 -4.86 23.45 22.71
CA SER A 270 -6.23 23.93 22.93
C SER A 270 -7.00 23.10 23.97
N TYR A 271 -6.63 21.83 24.15
CA TYR A 271 -7.23 20.94 25.14
C TYR A 271 -6.39 20.80 26.42
N ASN A 272 -5.18 21.43 26.49
CA ASN A 272 -4.22 21.28 27.62
C ASN A 272 -3.86 19.81 27.92
N ILE A 273 -3.49 19.05 26.89
CA ILE A 273 -3.21 17.60 26.96
C ILE A 273 -1.79 17.24 26.47
N ASP A 274 -0.82 18.08 26.74
CA ASP A 274 0.57 17.87 26.31
C ASP A 274 1.16 16.57 26.89
N ASP A 275 0.71 16.15 28.05
CA ASP A 275 1.06 14.87 28.72
C ASP A 275 0.41 13.64 28.09
N LYS A 276 -0.68 13.79 27.36
CA LYS A 276 -1.44 12.68 26.74
C LYS A 276 -1.00 12.37 25.28
N VAL A 277 -0.13 13.17 24.67
CA VAL A 277 0.20 13.04 23.24
C VAL A 277 1.71 13.07 23.00
N THR A 278 2.24 12.02 22.43
CA THR A 278 3.67 11.95 22.06
C THR A 278 3.85 11.90 20.54
N LEU A 279 4.60 12.84 19.99
CA LEU A 279 5.02 12.86 18.59
C LEU A 279 6.44 12.29 18.45
N LYS A 280 6.55 11.03 18.04
CA LYS A 280 7.83 10.30 17.96
C LYS A 280 8.58 10.50 16.63
N GLY A 281 7.97 11.20 15.66
CA GLY A 281 8.57 11.35 14.34
C GLY A 281 8.64 10.03 13.56
N ARG A 282 9.57 9.94 12.61
CA ARG A 282 9.76 8.74 11.80
C ARG A 282 10.60 7.73 12.55
N ILE A 283 10.08 6.52 12.68
CA ILE A 283 10.75 5.37 13.34
C ILE A 283 10.93 4.26 12.27
N PRO A 284 12.10 3.57 12.23
CA PRO A 284 12.31 2.41 11.37
C PRO A 284 11.28 1.30 11.64
N ARG A 285 10.82 0.62 10.58
CA ARG A 285 9.75 -0.40 10.66
C ARG A 285 10.02 -1.47 11.73
N ASN A 286 11.24 -1.96 11.82
CA ASN A 286 11.62 -2.99 12.80
C ASN A 286 11.50 -2.54 14.27
N GLN A 287 11.55 -1.23 14.56
CA GLN A 287 11.38 -0.68 15.90
C GLN A 287 9.90 -0.38 16.24
N ILE A 288 9.05 -0.24 15.23
CA ILE A 288 7.60 0.02 15.44
C ILE A 288 6.92 -1.18 16.10
N LYS A 289 7.41 -2.40 15.86
CA LYS A 289 6.89 -3.63 16.46
C LYS A 289 6.73 -3.53 17.97
N GLN A 290 7.73 -3.04 18.68
CA GLN A 290 7.68 -2.88 20.14
C GLN A 290 6.64 -1.84 20.59
N LEU A 291 6.38 -0.82 19.77
CA LEU A 291 5.36 0.20 20.07
C LEU A 291 3.94 -0.34 19.91
N TYR A 292 3.73 -1.25 18.97
CA TYR A 292 2.46 -1.98 18.87
C TYR A 292 2.25 -2.90 20.08
N ASP A 293 3.33 -3.53 20.63
CA ASP A 293 3.22 -4.37 21.83
C ASP A 293 2.79 -3.59 23.08
N GLN A 294 3.06 -2.29 23.11
CA GLN A 294 2.72 -1.39 24.22
C GLN A 294 1.36 -0.70 24.04
N ALA A 295 0.79 -0.75 22.83
CA ALA A 295 -0.45 -0.08 22.50
C ALA A 295 -1.65 -1.01 22.62
N ASP A 296 -2.71 -0.58 23.28
CA ASP A 296 -3.98 -1.30 23.34
C ASP A 296 -4.73 -1.21 21.98
N CYS A 297 -4.67 -0.03 21.34
CA CYS A 297 -5.48 0.25 20.16
C CYS A 297 -4.73 1.11 19.12
N MET A 298 -4.75 0.66 17.87
CA MET A 298 -4.26 1.42 16.72
C MET A 298 -5.42 2.09 16.00
N ILE A 299 -5.33 3.41 15.80
CA ILE A 299 -6.36 4.20 15.12
C ILE A 299 -5.77 4.90 13.91
N MET A 300 -6.35 4.67 12.73
CA MET A 300 -6.11 5.46 11.52
C MET A 300 -7.36 5.41 10.63
N ILE A 301 -8.04 6.53 10.44
CA ILE A 301 -9.31 6.62 9.70
C ILE A 301 -9.13 7.32 8.36
N SER A 302 -8.24 6.78 7.53
CA SER A 302 -7.81 7.34 6.25
C SER A 302 -8.92 7.32 5.19
N ARG A 303 -8.87 8.29 4.27
CA ARG A 303 -9.57 8.27 2.98
C ARG A 303 -8.57 7.97 1.86
N GLY A 304 -8.99 7.19 0.85
CA GLY A 304 -8.14 6.80 -0.27
C GLY A 304 -6.97 5.91 0.16
N GLU A 305 -7.19 5.02 1.11
CA GLU A 305 -6.18 4.06 1.55
C GLU A 305 -6.15 2.87 0.59
N ALA A 306 -4.98 2.61 -0.01
CA ALA A 306 -4.83 1.51 -0.96
C ALA A 306 -4.94 0.13 -0.31
N TYR A 307 -4.28 -0.04 0.85
CA TYR A 307 -4.29 -1.28 1.62
C TYR A 307 -4.20 -1.02 3.12
N GLY A 308 -3.15 -0.32 3.58
CA GLY A 308 -2.97 0.01 4.99
C GLY A 308 -2.19 -1.05 5.77
N LEU A 309 -0.95 -1.33 5.37
CA LEU A 309 -0.07 -2.30 6.06
C LEU A 309 0.05 -2.06 7.56
N ALA A 310 -0.01 -0.80 8.02
CA ALA A 310 0.05 -0.47 9.44
C ALA A 310 -1.08 -1.13 10.25
N TYR A 311 -2.26 -1.32 9.66
CA TYR A 311 -3.35 -2.06 10.33
C TYR A 311 -2.98 -3.53 10.51
N LEU A 312 -2.45 -4.16 9.47
CA LEU A 312 -2.06 -5.56 9.52
C LEU A 312 -0.89 -5.79 10.49
N GLU A 313 0.07 -4.86 10.53
CA GLU A 313 1.17 -4.86 11.51
C GLU A 313 0.65 -4.77 12.94
N ALA A 314 -0.30 -3.88 13.22
CA ALA A 314 -0.95 -3.76 14.53
C ALA A 314 -1.75 -5.03 14.90
N MET A 315 -2.53 -5.58 13.96
CA MET A 315 -3.24 -6.84 14.13
C MET A 315 -2.29 -8.01 14.42
N ALA A 316 -1.15 -8.06 13.74
CA ALA A 316 -0.13 -9.08 13.96
C ALA A 316 0.44 -9.05 15.39
N ARG A 317 0.42 -7.89 16.05
CA ARG A 317 0.83 -7.72 17.44
C ARG A 317 -0.33 -7.81 18.43
N GLY A 318 -1.55 -8.04 17.92
CA GLY A 318 -2.75 -8.22 18.72
C GLY A 318 -3.43 -6.91 19.17
N CYS A 319 -3.01 -5.75 18.69
CA CYS A 319 -3.72 -4.50 18.96
C CYS A 319 -5.16 -4.56 18.43
N ILE A 320 -6.09 -3.94 19.14
CA ILE A 320 -7.39 -3.59 18.57
C ILE A 320 -7.17 -2.54 17.49
N VAL A 321 -7.72 -2.73 16.30
CA VAL A 321 -7.53 -1.82 15.18
C VAL A 321 -8.81 -1.12 14.82
N VAL A 322 -8.75 0.21 14.61
CA VAL A 322 -9.85 1.01 14.07
C VAL A 322 -9.42 1.55 12.70
N ALA A 323 -10.11 1.11 11.65
CA ALA A 323 -9.87 1.50 10.26
C ALA A 323 -11.11 2.16 9.63
N SER A 324 -10.95 2.67 8.41
CA SER A 324 -12.07 3.27 7.68
C SER A 324 -12.89 2.26 6.91
N ARG A 325 -14.20 2.41 6.98
CA ARG A 325 -15.18 1.70 6.14
C ARG A 325 -15.04 2.11 4.66
N ASN A 326 -15.24 1.17 3.76
CA ASN A 326 -15.10 1.35 2.30
C ASN A 326 -13.70 1.83 1.85
N GLU A 327 -12.65 1.50 2.62
CA GLU A 327 -11.26 1.83 2.33
C GLU A 327 -10.40 0.56 2.30
N GLY A 328 -9.10 0.69 2.13
CA GLY A 328 -8.18 -0.42 1.84
C GLY A 328 -8.27 -1.65 2.72
N PHE A 329 -8.66 -1.51 3.97
CA PHE A 329 -8.72 -2.62 4.92
C PHE A 329 -10.14 -3.11 5.23
N ASP A 330 -11.15 -2.49 4.63
CA ASP A 330 -12.53 -3.00 4.68
C ASP A 330 -12.63 -4.35 3.92
N GLY A 331 -13.31 -5.31 4.52
CA GLY A 331 -13.36 -6.70 4.05
C GLY A 331 -12.29 -7.63 4.68
N ILE A 332 -11.16 -7.09 5.14
CA ILE A 332 -10.20 -7.79 6.00
C ILE A 332 -10.63 -7.63 7.46
N ILE A 333 -10.93 -6.41 7.90
CA ILE A 333 -11.59 -6.19 9.19
C ILE A 333 -13.08 -6.53 9.09
N LYS A 334 -13.54 -7.35 10.02
CA LYS A 334 -14.94 -7.61 10.30
C LYS A 334 -15.31 -6.86 11.58
N ASP A 335 -16.17 -5.83 11.46
CA ASP A 335 -16.50 -4.91 12.55
C ASP A 335 -16.95 -5.62 13.84
N GLY A 336 -16.30 -5.30 14.94
CA GLY A 336 -16.51 -5.92 16.26
C GLY A 336 -16.00 -7.36 16.40
N VAL A 337 -15.34 -7.93 15.37
CA VAL A 337 -14.85 -9.32 15.38
C VAL A 337 -13.34 -9.40 15.52
N ASN A 338 -12.59 -8.78 14.59
CA ASN A 338 -11.13 -8.72 14.58
C ASN A 338 -10.58 -7.29 14.52
N GLY A 339 -11.44 -6.30 14.74
CA GLY A 339 -11.18 -4.86 14.72
C GLY A 339 -12.49 -4.09 14.57
N TYR A 340 -12.40 -2.79 14.33
CA TYR A 340 -13.55 -1.91 14.20
C TYR A 340 -13.43 -1.04 12.94
N LEU A 341 -14.59 -0.65 12.39
CA LEU A 341 -14.72 0.20 11.23
C LEU A 341 -15.53 1.46 11.55
N CYS A 342 -15.11 2.60 11.07
CA CYS A 342 -15.88 3.84 11.06
C CYS A 342 -15.72 4.59 9.74
N ASN A 343 -16.54 5.62 9.49
CA ASN A 343 -16.43 6.42 8.30
C ASN A 343 -15.17 7.29 8.33
N ALA A 344 -14.46 7.38 7.20
CA ALA A 344 -13.26 8.19 7.08
C ALA A 344 -13.54 9.66 7.39
N GLY A 345 -12.82 10.23 8.37
CA GLY A 345 -12.96 11.62 8.78
C GLY A 345 -14.18 11.93 9.64
N ASP A 346 -14.95 10.94 10.10
CA ASP A 346 -16.05 11.14 11.03
C ASP A 346 -15.58 11.01 12.49
N ARG A 347 -15.35 12.16 13.15
CA ARG A 347 -14.89 12.19 14.54
C ARG A 347 -15.91 11.66 15.54
N HIS A 348 -17.21 11.87 15.29
CA HIS A 348 -18.26 11.48 16.22
C HIS A 348 -18.51 9.96 16.16
N GLU A 349 -18.50 9.37 14.97
CA GLU A 349 -18.53 7.93 14.81
C GLU A 349 -17.28 7.30 15.43
N LEU A 350 -16.09 7.88 15.19
CA LEU A 350 -14.86 7.42 15.84
C LEU A 350 -14.93 7.49 17.35
N ALA A 351 -15.46 8.58 17.94
CA ALA A 351 -15.64 8.69 19.38
C ALA A 351 -16.57 7.59 19.92
N LYS A 352 -17.68 7.29 19.24
CA LYS A 352 -18.58 6.18 19.59
C LYS A 352 -17.87 4.82 19.54
N VAL A 353 -17.06 4.57 18.52
CA VAL A 353 -16.24 3.35 18.41
C VAL A 353 -15.23 3.27 19.56
N ILE A 354 -14.56 4.36 19.89
CA ILE A 354 -13.62 4.41 21.02
C ILE A 354 -14.33 4.15 22.35
N ILE A 355 -15.52 4.72 22.58
CA ILE A 355 -16.32 4.47 23.78
C ILE A 355 -16.69 2.98 23.89
N ARG A 356 -17.11 2.35 22.79
CA ARG A 356 -17.39 0.91 22.73
C ARG A 356 -16.14 0.08 23.07
N ILE A 357 -14.98 0.43 22.53
CA ILE A 357 -13.71 -0.25 22.81
C ILE A 357 -13.30 -0.08 24.29
N LYS A 358 -13.49 1.11 24.87
CA LYS A 358 -13.21 1.42 26.28
C LYS A 358 -14.03 0.55 27.25
N GLN A 359 -15.23 0.15 26.85
CA GLN A 359 -16.18 -0.65 27.67
C GLN A 359 -15.94 -2.16 27.56
N LEU A 360 -15.05 -2.63 26.68
CA LEU A 360 -14.77 -4.05 26.49
C LEU A 360 -14.21 -4.69 27.77
N SER A 361 -14.75 -5.82 28.14
CA SER A 361 -14.14 -6.71 29.13
C SER A 361 -12.81 -7.27 28.68
N ASN A 362 -11.99 -7.76 29.58
CA ASN A 362 -10.71 -8.39 29.24
C ASN A 362 -10.90 -9.61 28.31
N ALA A 363 -11.96 -10.39 28.51
CA ALA A 363 -12.28 -11.54 27.66
C ALA A 363 -12.61 -11.11 26.21
N GLU A 364 -13.37 -10.03 26.01
CA GLU A 364 -13.71 -9.50 24.69
C GLU A 364 -12.47 -8.92 24.00
N LYS A 365 -11.63 -8.14 24.70
CA LYS A 365 -10.35 -7.64 24.17
C LYS A 365 -9.46 -8.79 23.68
N GLN A 366 -9.30 -9.83 24.51
CA GLN A 366 -8.49 -11.00 24.15
C GLN A 366 -9.08 -11.77 22.96
N ASN A 367 -10.40 -11.88 22.84
CA ASN A 367 -11.04 -12.55 21.72
C ASN A 367 -10.81 -11.76 20.40
N ILE A 368 -10.96 -10.44 20.41
CA ILE A 368 -10.70 -9.58 19.25
C ILE A 368 -9.21 -9.68 18.85
N SER A 369 -8.32 -9.58 19.83
CA SER A 369 -6.87 -9.71 19.64
C SER A 369 -6.49 -11.04 18.98
N ARG A 370 -6.99 -12.15 19.50
CA ARG A 370 -6.73 -13.48 18.93
C ARG A 370 -7.17 -13.57 17.48
N LYS A 371 -8.37 -13.07 17.15
CA LYS A 371 -8.88 -13.04 15.77
C LYS A 371 -8.10 -12.09 14.86
N ALA A 372 -7.59 -10.98 15.41
CA ALA A 372 -6.69 -10.08 14.69
C ALA A 372 -5.36 -10.79 14.34
N ILE A 373 -4.74 -11.48 15.31
CA ILE A 373 -3.52 -12.28 15.10
C ILE A 373 -3.76 -13.41 14.09
N GLU A 374 -4.90 -14.11 14.18
CA GLU A 374 -5.28 -15.15 13.21
C GLU A 374 -5.38 -14.59 11.78
N THR A 375 -5.96 -13.41 11.65
CA THR A 375 -6.02 -12.69 10.35
C THR A 375 -4.62 -12.37 9.83
N ALA A 376 -3.72 -11.88 10.67
CA ALA A 376 -2.36 -11.58 10.29
C ALA A 376 -1.53 -12.84 9.97
N LYS A 377 -1.76 -13.97 10.67
CA LYS A 377 -1.16 -15.27 10.33
C LYS A 377 -1.55 -15.75 8.92
N TRP A 378 -2.79 -15.51 8.54
CA TRP A 378 -3.25 -15.82 7.19
C TRP A 378 -2.62 -14.89 6.15
N LEU A 379 -2.27 -13.65 6.51
CA LEU A 379 -1.69 -12.62 5.65
C LEU A 379 -0.21 -12.34 6.00
N THR A 380 0.62 -13.37 6.11
CA THR A 380 2.08 -13.19 6.11
C THR A 380 2.57 -12.86 4.69
N ASP A 381 3.78 -12.30 4.55
CA ASP A 381 4.37 -11.98 3.24
C ASP A 381 4.40 -13.24 2.35
N HIS A 382 4.81 -14.39 2.91
CA HIS A 382 4.83 -15.67 2.22
C HIS A 382 3.42 -16.11 1.76
N ASN A 383 2.44 -16.11 2.66
CA ASN A 383 1.08 -16.52 2.32
C ASN A 383 0.42 -15.57 1.30
N ALA A 384 0.63 -14.27 1.43
CA ALA A 384 0.12 -13.29 0.48
C ALA A 384 0.71 -13.50 -0.93
N ALA A 385 2.02 -13.78 -1.02
CA ALA A 385 2.68 -14.09 -2.28
C ALA A 385 2.20 -15.42 -2.87
N LYS A 386 1.97 -16.44 -2.03
CA LYS A 386 1.41 -17.74 -2.43
C LYS A 386 -0.01 -17.58 -2.97
N ILE A 387 -0.92 -16.94 -2.21
CA ILE A 387 -2.29 -16.67 -2.63
C ILE A 387 -2.32 -15.91 -3.96
N TYR A 388 -1.39 -14.98 -4.15
CA TYR A 388 -1.31 -14.20 -5.38
C TYR A 388 -1.03 -15.08 -6.59
N ILE A 389 0.03 -15.87 -6.59
CA ILE A 389 0.40 -16.68 -7.75
C ILE A 389 -0.61 -17.81 -8.00
N GLU A 390 -1.13 -18.45 -6.94
CA GLU A 390 -2.16 -19.49 -7.04
C GLU A 390 -3.46 -18.95 -7.68
N ASN A 391 -3.87 -17.72 -7.34
CA ASN A 391 -5.02 -17.10 -7.99
C ASN A 391 -4.80 -16.85 -9.49
N ILE A 392 -3.60 -16.43 -9.90
CA ILE A 392 -3.32 -16.28 -11.33
C ILE A 392 -3.43 -17.62 -12.04
N VAL A 393 -2.77 -18.66 -11.55
CA VAL A 393 -2.79 -19.98 -12.15
C VAL A 393 -4.22 -20.51 -12.23
N LYS A 394 -4.93 -20.59 -11.09
CA LYS A 394 -6.30 -21.12 -11.02
C LYS A 394 -7.30 -20.38 -11.91
N LEU A 395 -7.19 -19.06 -12.03
CA LEU A 395 -8.12 -18.26 -12.82
C LEU A 395 -7.78 -18.27 -14.32
N THR A 396 -6.61 -18.76 -14.70
CA THR A 396 -6.17 -18.83 -16.11
C THR A 396 -6.23 -20.23 -16.69
N GLU A 397 -6.43 -21.25 -15.86
CA GLU A 397 -6.90 -22.59 -16.26
C GLU A 397 -8.37 -22.52 -16.66
#